data_280ea575f0dd31641ca7ac11dee95ed4
#
_entry.id   280ea575f0dd31641ca7ac11dee95ed4
#
_cell.length_a   1.000
_cell.length_b   1.000
_cell.length_c   1.000
_cell.angle_alpha   90.00
_cell.angle_beta   90.00
_cell.angle_gamma   90.00
#
_symmetry.space_group_name_H-M   'P 1'
#
loop_
_entity.id
_entity.type
_entity.pdbx_description
1 polymer ?
#
loop_
_entity_poly.entity_id
_entity_poly.type
_entity_poly.pdbx_seq_one_letter_code
_entity_poly.pdbx_strand_id
1 'polypeptide(L)'
;MLSILIIDDSDDKIRVLKNFFRENESIRSEKVEIADSVLSGLDKLAAKQYDLVIADLYLPREKGDDATPENGLELMQLIEKEDDIYKPFHIVGLSREEITEEHKTIFSNSLWFLLTYDETDNTWRNQLKQKITYLIQSKKLLQESVTYDFDVAIINALRKPENYWIKKVLSNNWKEVPIAGDKCTTYYTTTLQSNSGKSIRVVTCFANQMASTASAVLTTKVIYNFRPRYLFMTGIAAAVDENNINYGDVLIATEVWDGASGKYKDTDSSENLFMPDYRQKSISKYSR
;
A
#
# COMPACT_ATOMS: atom_id res chain seq x y z
N MET A 1 -5.81 -6.90 7.10
CA MET A 1 -7.28 -6.83 6.91
C MET A 1 -7.57 -7.01 5.45
N LEU A 2 -8.48 -7.93 5.07
CA LEU A 2 -8.92 -8.11 3.69
C LEU A 2 -10.00 -7.08 3.32
N SER A 3 -10.04 -6.72 2.04
CA SER A 3 -11.14 -5.96 1.44
C SER A 3 -12.00 -6.94 0.62
N ILE A 4 -13.26 -7.08 0.98
CA ILE A 4 -14.17 -8.07 0.38
C ILE A 4 -15.33 -7.33 -0.29
N LEU A 5 -15.67 -7.72 -1.51
CA LEU A 5 -16.86 -7.26 -2.21
C LEU A 5 -17.83 -8.44 -2.38
N ILE A 6 -19.05 -8.26 -1.96
CA ILE A 6 -20.18 -9.16 -2.24
C ILE A 6 -21.00 -8.55 -3.36
N ILE A 7 -21.25 -9.29 -4.43
CA ILE A 7 -22.11 -8.87 -5.55
C ILE A 7 -23.27 -9.86 -5.59
N ASP A 8 -24.42 -9.40 -5.10
CA ASP A 8 -25.61 -10.23 -4.90
C ASP A 8 -26.83 -9.32 -4.73
N ASP A 9 -27.96 -9.62 -5.34
CA ASP A 9 -29.20 -8.85 -5.26
C ASP A 9 -30.19 -9.38 -4.20
N SER A 10 -29.88 -10.54 -3.63
CA SER A 10 -30.72 -11.17 -2.61
C SER A 10 -30.41 -10.65 -1.22
N ASP A 11 -31.29 -9.83 -0.66
CA ASP A 11 -31.16 -9.28 0.69
C ASP A 11 -31.03 -10.38 1.77
N ASP A 12 -31.70 -11.51 1.60
CA ASP A 12 -31.64 -12.64 2.52
C ASP A 12 -30.26 -13.29 2.51
N LYS A 13 -29.71 -13.56 1.34
CA LYS A 13 -28.39 -14.15 1.18
C LYS A 13 -27.30 -13.21 1.66
N ILE A 14 -27.42 -11.91 1.33
CA ILE A 14 -26.53 -10.86 1.85
C ILE A 14 -26.56 -10.83 3.39
N ARG A 15 -27.75 -10.93 3.99
CA ARG A 15 -27.91 -10.95 5.45
C ARG A 15 -27.19 -12.18 6.07
N VAL A 16 -27.33 -13.35 5.46
CA VAL A 16 -26.67 -14.57 5.91
C VAL A 16 -25.14 -14.44 5.78
N LEU A 17 -24.65 -13.89 4.67
CA LEU A 17 -23.22 -13.64 4.49
C LEU A 17 -22.68 -12.62 5.51
N LYS A 18 -23.41 -11.53 5.76
CA LYS A 18 -23.01 -10.55 6.81
C LYS A 18 -22.94 -11.20 8.19
N ASN A 19 -23.90 -12.06 8.54
CA ASN A 19 -23.89 -12.80 9.80
C ASN A 19 -22.70 -13.77 9.86
N PHE A 20 -22.45 -14.49 8.78
CA PHE A 20 -21.27 -15.37 8.66
C PHE A 20 -19.96 -14.62 8.95
N PHE A 21 -19.77 -13.42 8.40
CA PHE A 21 -18.59 -12.60 8.70
C PHE A 21 -18.57 -12.11 10.16
N ARG A 22 -19.73 -11.79 10.73
CA ARG A 22 -19.84 -11.27 12.10
C ARG A 22 -19.59 -12.34 13.16
N GLU A 23 -20.04 -13.55 12.92
CA GLU A 23 -19.93 -14.70 13.85
C GLU A 23 -18.53 -15.32 13.88
N ASN A 24 -17.74 -15.15 12.83
CA ASN A 24 -16.40 -15.70 12.76
C ASN A 24 -15.35 -14.70 13.22
N GLU A 25 -14.84 -14.88 14.45
CA GLU A 25 -13.85 -13.97 15.06
C GLU A 25 -12.60 -13.78 14.20
N SER A 26 -12.15 -14.83 13.49
CA SER A 26 -10.96 -14.78 12.62
C SER A 26 -11.11 -13.88 11.40
N ILE A 27 -12.36 -13.55 11.01
CA ILE A 27 -12.67 -12.74 9.83
C ILE A 27 -13.55 -11.52 10.14
N ARG A 28 -13.93 -11.33 11.40
CA ARG A 28 -14.85 -10.28 11.85
C ARG A 28 -14.36 -8.85 11.57
N SER A 29 -13.06 -8.65 11.52
CA SER A 29 -12.44 -7.33 11.30
C SER A 29 -12.33 -6.95 9.83
N GLU A 30 -12.81 -7.79 8.92
CA GLU A 30 -12.66 -7.55 7.49
C GLU A 30 -13.63 -6.49 6.96
N LYS A 31 -13.19 -5.75 5.95
CA LYS A 31 -14.03 -4.74 5.28
C LYS A 31 -14.86 -5.42 4.20
N VAL A 32 -16.17 -5.46 4.42
CA VAL A 32 -17.14 -6.03 3.46
C VAL A 32 -17.97 -4.91 2.85
N GLU A 33 -17.95 -4.83 1.53
CA GLU A 33 -18.82 -3.95 0.74
C GLU A 33 -19.78 -4.79 -0.11
N ILE A 34 -20.88 -4.19 -0.53
CA ILE A 34 -21.96 -4.87 -1.25
C ILE A 34 -22.28 -4.10 -2.51
N ALA A 35 -22.52 -4.84 -3.58
CA ALA A 35 -23.12 -4.39 -4.82
C ALA A 35 -24.33 -5.28 -5.12
N ASP A 36 -25.37 -4.73 -5.72
CA ASP A 36 -26.65 -5.40 -5.97
C ASP A 36 -26.93 -5.67 -7.47
N SER A 37 -25.93 -5.46 -8.33
CA SER A 37 -26.02 -5.66 -9.77
C SER A 37 -24.63 -5.76 -10.40
N VAL A 38 -24.57 -6.18 -11.66
CA VAL A 38 -23.35 -6.23 -12.46
C VAL A 38 -22.68 -4.85 -12.52
N LEU A 39 -23.41 -3.81 -12.89
CA LEU A 39 -22.85 -2.46 -13.05
C LEU A 39 -22.39 -1.89 -11.72
N SER A 40 -23.15 -2.03 -10.65
CA SER A 40 -22.72 -1.56 -9.32
C SER A 40 -21.49 -2.32 -8.81
N GLY A 41 -21.30 -3.59 -9.19
CA GLY A 41 -20.11 -4.37 -8.94
C GLY A 41 -18.89 -3.83 -9.69
N LEU A 42 -19.03 -3.55 -10.97
CA LEU A 42 -17.98 -2.99 -11.82
C LEU A 42 -17.57 -1.59 -11.36
N ASP A 43 -18.51 -0.72 -10.99
CA ASP A 43 -18.21 0.61 -10.43
C ASP A 43 -17.32 0.52 -9.19
N LYS A 44 -17.61 -0.45 -8.31
CA LYS A 44 -16.77 -0.67 -7.12
C LYS A 44 -15.40 -1.22 -7.47
N LEU A 45 -15.29 -2.09 -8.46
CA LEU A 45 -14.03 -2.62 -8.97
C LEU A 45 -13.21 -1.54 -9.70
N ALA A 46 -13.85 -0.58 -10.36
CA ALA A 46 -13.17 0.57 -10.94
C ALA A 46 -12.62 1.54 -9.90
N ALA A 47 -13.26 1.62 -8.71
CA ALA A 47 -12.85 2.54 -7.66
C ALA A 47 -11.65 2.04 -6.83
N LYS A 48 -11.51 0.72 -6.63
CA LYS A 48 -10.42 0.12 -5.84
C LYS A 48 -10.28 -1.39 -6.03
N GLN A 49 -9.13 -1.89 -5.64
CA GLN A 49 -8.84 -3.34 -5.62
C GLN A 49 -9.44 -4.02 -4.38
N TYR A 50 -10.03 -5.19 -4.60
CA TYR A 50 -10.50 -6.10 -3.56
C TYR A 50 -9.63 -7.34 -3.47
N ASP A 51 -9.48 -7.88 -2.26
CA ASP A 51 -8.77 -9.14 -2.03
C ASP A 51 -9.63 -10.34 -2.43
N LEU A 52 -10.95 -10.23 -2.25
CA LEU A 52 -11.92 -11.27 -2.55
C LEU A 52 -13.22 -10.65 -3.08
N VAL A 53 -13.71 -11.19 -4.18
CA VAL A 53 -15.07 -10.98 -4.66
C VAL A 53 -15.87 -12.25 -4.43
N ILE A 54 -17.05 -12.12 -3.82
CA ILE A 54 -18.06 -13.19 -3.71
C ILE A 54 -19.23 -12.75 -4.57
N ALA A 55 -19.48 -13.43 -5.67
CA ALA A 55 -20.51 -13.03 -6.63
C ALA A 55 -21.53 -14.12 -6.82
N ASP A 56 -22.82 -13.75 -6.89
CA ASP A 56 -23.84 -14.64 -7.40
C ASP A 56 -23.68 -14.84 -8.92
N LEU A 57 -24.12 -15.98 -9.41
CA LEU A 57 -24.26 -16.25 -10.84
C LEU A 57 -25.52 -15.61 -11.42
N TYR A 58 -26.59 -15.55 -10.65
CA TYR A 58 -27.85 -14.95 -11.05
C TYR A 58 -27.90 -13.52 -10.56
N LEU A 59 -27.60 -12.58 -11.44
CA LEU A 59 -27.53 -11.15 -11.13
C LEU A 59 -28.38 -10.32 -12.10
N PRO A 60 -28.99 -9.23 -11.64
CA PRO A 60 -29.52 -8.21 -12.53
C PRO A 60 -28.34 -7.44 -13.16
N ARG A 61 -28.53 -6.95 -14.39
CA ARG A 61 -27.54 -6.08 -15.01
C ARG A 61 -27.46 -4.74 -14.30
N GLU A 62 -28.62 -4.13 -14.08
CA GLU A 62 -28.81 -2.94 -13.26
C GLU A 62 -29.82 -3.23 -12.15
N LYS A 63 -29.84 -2.37 -11.14
CA LYS A 63 -30.80 -2.50 -10.05
C LYS A 63 -32.23 -2.41 -10.55
N GLY A 64 -33.01 -3.48 -10.34
CA GLY A 64 -34.43 -3.58 -10.74
C GLY A 64 -34.65 -4.37 -12.01
N ASP A 65 -33.61 -4.79 -12.71
CA ASP A 65 -33.71 -5.73 -13.82
C ASP A 65 -33.97 -7.16 -13.32
N ASP A 66 -34.33 -8.06 -14.21
CA ASP A 66 -34.40 -9.49 -13.91
C ASP A 66 -33.02 -10.08 -13.76
N ALA A 67 -32.80 -10.88 -12.70
CA ALA A 67 -31.58 -11.62 -12.49
C ALA A 67 -31.47 -12.81 -13.45
N THR A 68 -30.36 -12.92 -14.16
CA THR A 68 -30.09 -14.01 -15.10
C THR A 68 -28.67 -14.56 -14.94
N PRO A 69 -28.44 -15.84 -15.29
CA PRO A 69 -27.09 -16.41 -15.22
C PRO A 69 -26.13 -15.81 -16.27
N GLU A 70 -26.68 -15.35 -17.40
CA GLU A 70 -25.90 -14.68 -18.44
C GLU A 70 -25.21 -13.40 -17.91
N ASN A 71 -25.91 -12.62 -17.07
CA ASN A 71 -25.35 -11.42 -16.46
C ASN A 71 -24.23 -11.74 -15.47
N GLY A 72 -24.36 -12.82 -14.69
CA GLY A 72 -23.30 -13.26 -13.80
C GLY A 72 -22.05 -13.72 -14.57
N LEU A 73 -22.23 -14.44 -15.68
CA LEU A 73 -21.14 -14.81 -16.57
C LEU A 73 -20.54 -13.60 -17.28
N GLU A 74 -21.36 -12.63 -17.72
CA GLU A 74 -20.90 -11.37 -18.29
C GLU A 74 -20.00 -10.63 -17.28
N LEU A 75 -20.41 -10.52 -16.02
CA LEU A 75 -19.58 -9.92 -14.95
C LEU A 75 -18.21 -10.58 -14.88
N MET A 76 -18.17 -11.92 -14.87
CA MET A 76 -16.89 -12.66 -14.79
C MET A 76 -15.99 -12.36 -16.00
N GLN A 77 -16.56 -12.32 -17.22
CA GLN A 77 -15.83 -12.00 -18.43
C GLN A 77 -15.33 -10.56 -18.44
N LEU A 78 -16.13 -9.60 -17.96
CA LEU A 78 -15.73 -8.20 -17.84
C LEU A 78 -14.61 -8.03 -16.82
N ILE A 79 -14.67 -8.70 -15.67
CA ILE A 79 -13.58 -8.71 -14.69
C ILE A 79 -12.28 -9.22 -15.32
N GLU A 80 -12.33 -10.21 -16.22
CA GLU A 80 -11.13 -10.75 -16.86
C GLU A 80 -10.58 -9.83 -17.96
N LYS A 81 -11.44 -9.21 -18.78
CA LYS A 81 -11.06 -8.52 -20.00
C LYS A 81 -10.86 -7.00 -19.86
N GLU A 82 -11.64 -6.34 -19.01
CA GLU A 82 -11.63 -4.87 -18.91
C GLU A 82 -10.36 -4.38 -18.18
N ASP A 83 -9.62 -3.47 -18.81
CA ASP A 83 -8.40 -2.90 -18.26
C ASP A 83 -8.64 -1.74 -17.27
N ASP A 84 -9.84 -1.14 -17.31
CA ASP A 84 -10.21 0.03 -16.50
C ASP A 84 -10.66 -0.32 -15.07
N ILE A 85 -10.66 -1.60 -14.71
CA ILE A 85 -11.01 -2.06 -13.37
C ILE A 85 -9.84 -2.72 -12.65
N TYR A 86 -9.82 -2.58 -11.34
CA TYR A 86 -8.86 -3.30 -10.50
C TYR A 86 -9.23 -4.77 -10.39
N LYS A 87 -8.39 -5.65 -10.92
CA LYS A 87 -8.60 -7.11 -10.83
C LYS A 87 -8.56 -7.56 -9.38
N PRO A 88 -9.61 -8.23 -8.86
CA PRO A 88 -9.55 -8.81 -7.52
C PRO A 88 -8.53 -9.95 -7.46
N PHE A 89 -7.92 -10.16 -6.29
CA PHE A 89 -6.97 -11.27 -6.16
C PHE A 89 -7.63 -12.64 -6.23
N HIS A 90 -8.88 -12.75 -5.75
CA HIS A 90 -9.64 -14.00 -5.79
C HIS A 90 -11.11 -13.73 -6.06
N ILE A 91 -11.74 -14.68 -6.76
CA ILE A 91 -13.18 -14.69 -7.03
C ILE A 91 -13.77 -16.00 -6.54
N VAL A 92 -14.92 -15.93 -5.89
CA VAL A 92 -15.76 -17.06 -5.49
C VAL A 92 -17.15 -16.80 -6.00
N GLY A 93 -17.65 -17.67 -6.88
CA GLY A 93 -19.06 -17.74 -7.21
C GLY A 93 -19.84 -18.44 -6.08
N LEU A 94 -20.96 -17.90 -5.68
CA LEU A 94 -21.83 -18.48 -4.66
C LEU A 94 -23.28 -18.41 -5.10
N SER A 95 -23.78 -19.46 -5.74
CA SER A 95 -25.11 -19.50 -6.31
C SER A 95 -26.07 -20.43 -5.56
N ARG A 96 -27.31 -19.99 -5.39
CA ARG A 96 -28.42 -20.80 -4.88
C ARG A 96 -29.01 -21.71 -5.97
N GLU A 97 -28.99 -21.22 -7.20
CA GLU A 97 -29.53 -21.89 -8.36
C GLU A 97 -28.61 -23.03 -8.83
N GLU A 98 -29.16 -23.91 -9.69
CA GLU A 98 -28.44 -25.06 -10.21
C GLU A 98 -27.19 -24.63 -10.99
N ILE A 99 -26.04 -25.17 -10.57
CA ILE A 99 -24.76 -24.94 -11.24
C ILE A 99 -24.62 -25.94 -12.39
N THR A 100 -24.69 -25.43 -13.62
CA THR A 100 -24.51 -26.24 -14.83
C THR A 100 -23.05 -26.62 -15.06
N GLU A 101 -22.80 -27.62 -15.91
CA GLU A 101 -21.43 -28.00 -16.32
C GLU A 101 -20.72 -26.86 -17.09
N GLU A 102 -21.45 -26.01 -17.77
CA GLU A 102 -20.91 -24.82 -18.44
C GLU A 102 -20.38 -23.83 -17.41
N HIS A 103 -21.13 -23.52 -16.35
CA HIS A 103 -20.70 -22.68 -15.26
C HIS A 103 -19.41 -23.21 -14.60
N LYS A 104 -19.39 -24.52 -14.30
CA LYS A 104 -18.20 -25.16 -13.73
C LYS A 104 -16.98 -25.04 -14.64
N THR A 105 -17.18 -25.20 -15.95
CA THR A 105 -16.10 -25.13 -16.92
C THR A 105 -15.50 -23.71 -16.99
N ILE A 106 -16.33 -22.66 -17.01
CA ILE A 106 -15.88 -21.27 -17.05
C ILE A 106 -15.07 -20.95 -15.78
N PHE A 107 -15.61 -21.26 -14.61
CA PHE A 107 -14.90 -21.01 -13.35
C PHE A 107 -13.62 -21.82 -13.23
N SER A 108 -13.62 -23.06 -13.67
CA SER A 108 -12.45 -23.94 -13.67
C SER A 108 -11.33 -23.42 -14.59
N ASN A 109 -11.67 -22.94 -15.80
CA ASN A 109 -10.71 -22.41 -16.74
C ASN A 109 -10.00 -21.15 -16.20
N SER A 110 -10.71 -20.33 -15.45
CA SER A 110 -10.17 -19.14 -14.81
C SER A 110 -9.58 -19.42 -13.41
N LEU A 111 -9.54 -20.68 -12.98
CA LEU A 111 -9.10 -21.12 -11.63
C LEU A 111 -9.86 -20.43 -10.49
N TRP A 112 -11.12 -20.10 -10.71
CA TRP A 112 -12.01 -19.54 -9.70
C TRP A 112 -12.81 -20.64 -9.02
N PHE A 113 -13.28 -20.36 -7.79
CA PHE A 113 -14.10 -21.29 -7.04
C PHE A 113 -15.58 -21.02 -7.28
N LEU A 114 -16.36 -22.08 -7.43
CA LEU A 114 -17.80 -22.02 -7.53
C LEU A 114 -18.42 -22.88 -6.44
N LEU A 115 -19.23 -22.26 -5.58
CA LEU A 115 -19.88 -22.89 -4.45
C LEU A 115 -21.40 -22.87 -4.61
N THR A 116 -22.06 -23.95 -4.22
CA THR A 116 -23.52 -24.00 -4.11
C THR A 116 -23.93 -23.46 -2.76
N TYR A 117 -24.78 -22.44 -2.76
CA TYR A 117 -25.37 -21.90 -1.55
C TYR A 117 -26.59 -22.74 -1.15
N ASP A 118 -26.56 -23.28 0.04
CA ASP A 118 -27.69 -24.00 0.65
C ASP A 118 -27.83 -23.52 2.10
N GLU A 119 -29.03 -23.12 2.49
CA GLU A 119 -29.30 -22.63 3.86
C GLU A 119 -29.23 -23.75 4.90
N THR A 120 -29.51 -24.98 4.47
CA THR A 120 -29.55 -26.17 5.34
C THR A 120 -28.21 -26.88 5.48
N ASP A 121 -27.29 -26.61 4.53
CA ASP A 121 -25.95 -27.19 4.49
C ASP A 121 -24.87 -26.16 4.85
N ASN A 122 -23.95 -26.56 5.70
CA ASN A 122 -22.81 -25.71 6.10
C ASN A 122 -21.57 -25.90 5.23
N THR A 123 -21.63 -26.71 4.18
CA THR A 123 -20.46 -27.02 3.33
C THR A 123 -19.87 -25.76 2.73
N TRP A 124 -20.68 -24.89 2.10
CA TRP A 124 -20.21 -23.65 1.52
C TRP A 124 -19.61 -22.69 2.59
N ARG A 125 -20.19 -22.67 3.80
CA ARG A 125 -19.66 -21.86 4.93
C ARG A 125 -18.27 -22.30 5.33
N ASN A 126 -18.07 -23.60 5.44
CA ASN A 126 -16.77 -24.18 5.80
C ASN A 126 -15.72 -23.94 4.72
N GLN A 127 -16.09 -24.11 3.45
CA GLN A 127 -15.20 -23.87 2.32
C GLN A 127 -14.83 -22.38 2.21
N LEU A 128 -15.82 -21.49 2.32
CA LEU A 128 -15.60 -20.05 2.30
C LEU A 128 -14.73 -19.57 3.48
N LYS A 129 -15.00 -20.07 4.69
CA LYS A 129 -14.17 -19.80 5.88
C LYS A 129 -12.73 -20.24 5.68
N GLN A 130 -12.52 -21.44 5.15
CA GLN A 130 -11.19 -21.97 4.88
C GLN A 130 -10.44 -21.10 3.86
N LYS A 131 -11.11 -20.69 2.78
CA LYS A 131 -10.56 -19.81 1.77
C LYS A 131 -10.17 -18.45 2.34
N ILE A 132 -11.06 -17.82 3.10
CA ILE A 132 -10.80 -16.50 3.71
C ILE A 132 -9.66 -16.59 4.73
N THR A 133 -9.64 -17.62 5.56
CA THR A 133 -8.55 -17.85 6.53
C THR A 133 -7.21 -17.98 5.82
N TYR A 134 -7.16 -18.74 4.73
CA TYR A 134 -5.96 -18.87 3.91
C TYR A 134 -5.51 -17.50 3.35
N LEU A 135 -6.44 -16.68 2.82
CA LEU A 135 -6.13 -15.36 2.29
C LEU A 135 -5.60 -14.39 3.37
N ILE A 136 -6.20 -14.42 4.57
CA ILE A 136 -5.72 -13.64 5.70
C ILE A 136 -4.29 -14.01 6.05
N GLN A 137 -3.99 -15.31 6.16
CA GLN A 137 -2.65 -15.80 6.47
C GLN A 137 -1.63 -15.43 5.38
N SER A 138 -1.99 -15.61 4.11
CA SER A 138 -1.14 -15.26 2.97
C SER A 138 -0.85 -13.76 2.93
N LYS A 139 -1.87 -12.92 3.12
CA LYS A 139 -1.72 -11.45 3.15
C LYS A 139 -0.86 -11.00 4.34
N LYS A 140 -1.05 -11.64 5.51
CA LYS A 140 -0.21 -11.38 6.68
C LYS A 140 1.24 -11.72 6.42
N LEU A 141 1.53 -12.88 5.83
CA LEU A 141 2.87 -13.28 5.46
C LEU A 141 3.49 -12.34 4.41
N LEU A 142 2.72 -11.89 3.42
CA LEU A 142 3.19 -10.90 2.45
C LEU A 142 3.50 -9.55 3.11
N GLN A 143 2.69 -9.10 4.05
CA GLN A 143 2.94 -7.87 4.81
C GLN A 143 4.13 -8.02 5.78
N GLU A 144 4.30 -9.19 6.39
CA GLU A 144 5.46 -9.52 7.23
C GLU A 144 6.72 -9.76 6.40
N SER A 145 6.61 -10.18 5.15
CA SER A 145 7.74 -10.37 4.22
C SER A 145 8.32 -9.04 3.70
N VAL A 146 7.64 -7.90 3.90
CA VAL A 146 8.29 -6.59 3.88
C VAL A 146 9.09 -6.45 5.17
N THR A 147 10.07 -7.33 5.37
CA THR A 147 11.00 -7.26 6.48
C THR A 147 11.91 -6.07 6.26
N TYR A 148 11.77 -5.08 7.10
CA TYR A 148 12.74 -4.03 7.20
C TYR A 148 13.91 -4.54 8.07
N ASP A 149 15.13 -4.39 7.56
CA ASP A 149 16.32 -4.79 8.33
C ASP A 149 16.66 -3.74 9.38
N PHE A 150 16.24 -2.49 9.16
CA PHE A 150 16.35 -1.37 10.08
C PHE A 150 15.02 -0.65 10.27
N ASP A 151 14.77 -0.16 11.46
CA ASP A 151 13.56 0.62 11.76
C ASP A 151 13.69 2.04 11.22
N VAL A 152 14.88 2.64 11.33
CA VAL A 152 15.14 4.03 10.97
C VAL A 152 16.48 4.16 10.25
N ALA A 153 16.49 4.92 9.15
CA ALA A 153 17.69 5.44 8.52
C ALA A 153 17.71 6.97 8.63
N ILE A 154 18.86 7.53 8.96
CA ILE A 154 19.09 8.97 9.02
C ILE A 154 20.24 9.31 8.08
N ILE A 155 19.98 10.13 7.07
CA ILE A 155 20.99 10.62 6.14
C ILE A 155 21.21 12.11 6.33
N ASN A 156 22.47 12.52 6.23
CA ASN A 156 22.91 13.90 6.39
C ASN A 156 23.69 14.37 5.16
N ALA A 157 23.66 15.68 4.89
CA ALA A 157 24.52 16.24 3.85
C ALA A 157 25.99 16.29 4.31
N LEU A 158 26.22 16.57 5.58
CA LEU A 158 27.55 16.83 6.13
C LEU A 158 27.97 15.84 7.21
N ARG A 159 29.25 15.40 7.17
CA ARG A 159 29.86 14.62 8.22
C ARG A 159 29.89 15.38 9.54
N LYS A 160 30.28 16.66 9.49
CA LYS A 160 30.26 17.63 10.61
C LYS A 160 29.65 18.93 10.12
N PRO A 161 28.76 19.56 10.89
CA PRO A 161 28.32 19.16 12.23
C PRO A 161 27.21 18.11 12.28
N GLU A 162 26.46 17.89 11.20
CA GLU A 162 25.16 17.18 11.19
C GLU A 162 25.25 15.73 11.68
N ASN A 163 25.93 14.84 10.94
CA ASN A 163 26.03 13.45 11.32
C ASN A 163 26.75 13.23 12.66
N TYR A 164 27.74 14.08 12.97
CA TYR A 164 28.42 14.04 14.25
C TYR A 164 27.45 14.25 15.42
N TRP A 165 26.58 15.26 15.34
CA TRP A 165 25.63 15.56 16.40
C TRP A 165 24.50 14.51 16.49
N ILE A 166 24.00 14.00 15.38
CA ILE A 166 23.05 12.87 15.34
C ILE A 166 23.63 11.69 16.13
N LYS A 167 24.88 11.32 15.86
CA LYS A 167 25.52 10.22 16.58
C LYS A 167 25.67 10.50 18.06
N LYS A 168 26.08 11.71 18.42
CA LYS A 168 26.30 12.08 19.82
C LYS A 168 25.01 12.14 20.64
N VAL A 169 23.90 12.60 20.03
CA VAL A 169 22.62 12.78 20.72
C VAL A 169 21.88 11.45 20.87
N LEU A 170 21.90 10.61 19.82
CA LEU A 170 21.10 9.38 19.83
C LEU A 170 21.75 8.23 20.58
N SER A 171 23.07 8.06 20.48
CA SER A 171 23.77 6.95 21.12
C SER A 171 25.28 7.20 21.18
N ASN A 172 25.94 6.58 22.16
CA ASN A 172 27.38 6.51 22.18
C ASN A 172 27.94 5.17 21.62
N ASN A 173 27.04 4.23 21.28
CA ASN A 173 27.42 2.85 20.90
C ASN A 173 27.20 2.61 19.39
N TRP A 174 27.76 3.47 18.56
CA TRP A 174 27.72 3.28 17.11
C TRP A 174 28.79 2.31 16.65
N LYS A 175 28.40 1.40 15.77
CA LYS A 175 29.29 0.48 15.06
C LYS A 175 29.37 0.89 13.60
N GLU A 176 30.57 0.96 13.07
CA GLU A 176 30.79 1.13 11.63
C GLU A 176 30.52 -0.20 10.93
N VAL A 177 29.76 -0.16 9.84
CA VAL A 177 29.39 -1.34 9.04
C VAL A 177 29.90 -1.16 7.62
N PRO A 178 30.92 -1.93 7.23
CA PRO A 178 31.40 -1.94 5.84
C PRO A 178 30.39 -2.68 4.94
N ILE A 179 30.13 -2.13 3.78
CA ILE A 179 29.29 -2.76 2.75
C ILE A 179 30.18 -3.22 1.60
N ALA A 180 30.08 -4.49 1.26
CA ALA A 180 30.84 -5.07 0.15
C ALA A 180 30.49 -4.33 -1.16
N GLY A 181 31.55 -3.85 -1.85
CA GLY A 181 31.38 -3.07 -3.09
C GLY A 181 31.16 -1.57 -2.91
N ASP A 182 30.87 -1.07 -1.70
CA ASP A 182 30.78 0.36 -1.44
C ASP A 182 31.94 0.85 -0.53
N LYS A 183 33.02 1.27 -1.16
CA LYS A 183 34.19 1.84 -0.47
C LYS A 183 34.11 3.35 -0.22
N CYS A 184 33.08 3.98 -0.74
CA CYS A 184 32.96 5.44 -0.75
C CYS A 184 32.08 5.97 0.39
N THR A 185 31.21 5.16 0.96
CA THR A 185 30.23 5.58 1.98
C THR A 185 30.54 4.93 3.31
N THR A 186 30.53 5.71 4.39
CA THR A 186 30.66 5.20 5.75
C THR A 186 29.29 5.11 6.41
N TYR A 187 28.93 3.92 6.87
CA TYR A 187 27.66 3.64 7.53
C TYR A 187 27.90 3.33 9.00
N TYR A 188 27.06 3.87 9.86
CA TYR A 188 27.08 3.61 11.30
C TYR A 188 25.73 3.06 11.73
N THR A 189 25.73 2.01 12.54
CA THR A 189 24.51 1.39 13.07
C THR A 189 24.53 1.40 14.60
N THR A 190 23.34 1.48 15.19
CA THR A 190 23.12 1.32 16.63
C THR A 190 21.73 0.75 16.89
N THR A 191 21.51 0.30 18.12
CA THR A 191 20.18 -0.09 18.60
C THR A 191 19.81 0.80 19.79
N LEU A 192 18.68 1.47 19.67
CA LEU A 192 18.09 2.29 20.72
C LEU A 192 16.99 1.52 21.43
N GLN A 193 16.69 1.91 22.68
CA GLN A 193 15.54 1.42 23.41
C GLN A 193 14.49 2.52 23.47
N SER A 194 13.26 2.23 23.05
CA SER A 194 12.14 3.15 23.22
C SER A 194 11.65 3.17 24.66
N ASN A 195 10.88 4.18 25.05
CA ASN A 195 10.26 4.26 26.37
C ASN A 195 9.34 3.06 26.68
N SER A 196 8.84 2.38 25.65
CA SER A 196 8.04 1.15 25.78
C SER A 196 8.89 -0.13 25.84
N GLY A 197 10.22 -0.03 25.89
CA GLY A 197 11.14 -1.17 25.91
C GLY A 197 11.38 -1.83 24.55
N LYS A 198 10.84 -1.28 23.46
CA LYS A 198 11.05 -1.81 22.11
C LYS A 198 12.42 -1.41 21.59
N SER A 199 13.15 -2.37 21.03
CA SER A 199 14.42 -2.12 20.33
C SER A 199 14.16 -1.47 18.98
N ILE A 200 14.89 -0.40 18.67
CA ILE A 200 14.83 0.35 17.41
C ILE A 200 16.22 0.29 16.78
N ARG A 201 16.35 -0.37 15.64
CA ARG A 201 17.59 -0.45 14.87
C ARG A 201 17.72 0.78 13.99
N VAL A 202 18.82 1.49 14.13
CA VAL A 202 19.08 2.75 13.45
C VAL A 202 20.36 2.63 12.62
N VAL A 203 20.32 3.10 11.38
CA VAL A 203 21.49 3.32 10.53
C VAL A 203 21.62 4.81 10.22
N THR A 204 22.84 5.34 10.23
CA THR A 204 23.12 6.71 9.80
C THR A 204 24.33 6.77 8.89
N CYS A 205 24.31 7.69 7.95
CA CYS A 205 25.42 8.00 7.06
C CYS A 205 25.33 9.46 6.58
N PHE A 206 26.33 9.90 5.85
CA PHE A 206 26.40 11.25 5.31
C PHE A 206 26.85 11.21 3.85
N ALA A 207 26.45 12.22 3.08
CA ALA A 207 26.87 12.40 1.71
C ALA A 207 28.34 12.88 1.66
N ASN A 208 29.08 12.42 0.65
CA ASN A 208 30.45 12.89 0.42
C ASN A 208 30.49 14.26 -0.27
N GLN A 209 29.39 14.63 -0.91
CA GLN A 209 29.21 15.91 -1.60
C GLN A 209 27.79 16.42 -1.32
N MET A 210 27.66 17.74 -1.23
CA MET A 210 26.34 18.38 -1.22
C MET A 210 25.79 18.37 -2.64
N ALA A 211 24.56 18.05 -2.81
CA ALA A 211 23.68 18.25 -3.97
C ALA A 211 22.57 17.19 -3.97
N SER A 212 21.48 17.46 -4.67
CA SER A 212 20.36 16.54 -4.84
C SER A 212 20.77 15.19 -5.42
N THR A 213 21.67 15.18 -6.40
CA THR A 213 22.22 13.96 -7.00
C THR A 213 22.96 13.08 -5.99
N ALA A 214 23.84 13.67 -5.17
CA ALA A 214 24.59 12.94 -4.15
C ALA A 214 23.63 12.35 -3.08
N SER A 215 22.62 13.12 -2.68
CA SER A 215 21.58 12.67 -1.76
C SER A 215 20.72 11.53 -2.34
N ALA A 216 20.36 11.61 -3.62
CA ALA A 216 19.61 10.56 -4.31
C ALA A 216 20.40 9.25 -4.36
N VAL A 217 21.68 9.30 -4.74
CA VAL A 217 22.56 8.13 -4.77
C VAL A 217 22.72 7.53 -3.36
N LEU A 218 22.96 8.37 -2.34
CA LEU A 218 23.08 7.91 -0.97
C LEU A 218 21.80 7.26 -0.46
N THR A 219 20.66 7.89 -0.71
CA THR A 219 19.34 7.36 -0.35
C THR A 219 19.12 5.99 -0.99
N THR A 220 19.41 5.83 -2.27
CA THR A 220 19.28 4.55 -2.98
C THR A 220 20.16 3.47 -2.35
N LYS A 221 21.43 3.79 -2.05
CA LYS A 221 22.33 2.87 -1.36
C LYS A 221 21.81 2.44 0.00
N VAL A 222 21.27 3.38 0.79
CA VAL A 222 20.73 3.10 2.13
C VAL A 222 19.49 2.20 2.03
N ILE A 223 18.58 2.49 1.11
CA ILE A 223 17.38 1.66 0.90
C ILE A 223 17.77 0.26 0.46
N TYR A 224 18.70 0.12 -0.46
CA TYR A 224 19.12 -1.17 -0.99
C TYR A 224 19.84 -2.04 0.05
N ASN A 225 20.80 -1.44 0.81
CA ASN A 225 21.66 -2.19 1.72
C ASN A 225 21.06 -2.41 3.11
N PHE A 226 20.16 -1.54 3.57
CA PHE A 226 19.67 -1.56 4.95
C PHE A 226 18.15 -1.68 5.06
N ARG A 227 17.40 -1.59 3.95
CA ARG A 227 15.94 -1.75 3.89
C ARG A 227 15.22 -1.08 5.09
N PRO A 228 15.42 0.24 5.32
CA PRO A 228 14.84 0.90 6.47
C PRO A 228 13.33 1.06 6.33
N ARG A 229 12.59 0.96 7.46
CA ARG A 229 11.15 1.23 7.49
C ARG A 229 10.86 2.73 7.32
N TYR A 230 11.67 3.58 7.96
CA TYR A 230 11.59 5.02 7.85
C TYR A 230 12.96 5.58 7.46
N LEU A 231 12.95 6.54 6.55
CA LEU A 231 14.15 7.26 6.13
C LEU A 231 13.94 8.75 6.36
N PHE A 232 14.85 9.35 7.13
CA PHE A 232 14.88 10.78 7.42
C PHE A 232 16.11 11.40 6.80
N MET A 233 15.93 12.54 6.15
CA MET A 233 17.02 13.44 5.79
C MET A 233 17.02 14.59 6.80
N THR A 234 18.06 14.71 7.57
CA THR A 234 18.18 15.76 8.58
C THR A 234 19.39 16.66 8.27
N GLY A 235 19.24 17.93 8.56
CA GLY A 235 20.27 18.92 8.28
C GLY A 235 19.94 20.28 8.87
N ILE A 236 20.80 21.24 8.59
CA ILE A 236 20.61 22.62 8.99
C ILE A 236 19.87 23.36 7.88
N ALA A 237 18.83 24.08 8.22
CA ALA A 237 18.05 24.90 7.30
C ALA A 237 18.08 26.37 7.70
N ALA A 238 18.05 27.27 6.72
CA ALA A 238 17.81 28.66 6.94
C ALA A 238 16.32 28.98 6.89
N ALA A 239 15.86 29.84 7.77
CA ALA A 239 14.50 30.36 7.75
C ALA A 239 14.36 31.47 6.71
N VAL A 240 13.24 31.49 6.00
CA VAL A 240 12.86 32.56 5.07
C VAL A 240 12.09 33.67 5.79
N ASP A 241 11.35 33.32 6.84
CA ASP A 241 10.55 34.23 7.66
C ASP A 241 11.16 34.37 9.06
N GLU A 242 11.95 35.44 9.25
CA GLU A 242 12.65 35.72 10.51
C GLU A 242 11.68 36.07 11.66
N ASN A 243 10.44 36.42 11.39
CA ASN A 243 9.48 36.83 12.42
C ASN A 243 8.82 35.66 13.14
N ASN A 244 8.78 34.49 12.50
CA ASN A 244 8.06 33.33 13.00
C ASN A 244 8.96 32.12 13.35
N ILE A 245 10.27 32.20 13.09
CA ILE A 245 11.21 31.10 13.27
C ILE A 245 12.43 31.57 14.05
N ASN A 246 12.74 30.91 15.14
CA ASN A 246 13.86 31.20 16.02
C ASN A 246 15.02 30.21 15.85
N TYR A 247 16.22 30.61 16.30
CA TYR A 247 17.34 29.67 16.37
C TYR A 247 17.01 28.48 17.30
N GLY A 248 17.18 27.28 16.78
CA GLY A 248 16.88 26.05 17.50
C GLY A 248 15.51 25.45 17.22
N ASP A 249 14.67 26.11 16.46
CA ASP A 249 13.41 25.56 15.99
C ASP A 249 13.63 24.36 15.07
N VAL A 250 12.79 23.36 15.18
CA VAL A 250 12.81 22.16 14.33
C VAL A 250 11.74 22.28 13.26
N LEU A 251 12.18 22.35 12.01
CA LEU A 251 11.30 22.40 10.85
C LEU A 251 11.06 20.99 10.30
N ILE A 252 9.80 20.58 10.22
CA ILE A 252 9.41 19.31 9.59
C ILE A 252 8.67 19.66 8.31
N ALA A 253 9.32 19.38 7.15
CA ALA A 253 8.71 19.63 5.86
C ALA A 253 7.56 18.64 5.62
N THR A 254 6.38 19.14 5.32
CA THR A 254 5.22 18.33 4.88
C THR A 254 5.23 18.12 3.38
N GLU A 255 5.82 19.06 2.65
CA GLU A 255 5.97 19.04 1.20
C GLU A 255 7.34 19.59 0.82
N VAL A 256 7.91 19.07 -0.25
CA VAL A 256 9.18 19.50 -0.80
C VAL A 256 9.11 19.59 -2.32
N TRP A 257 9.87 20.51 -2.91
CA TRP A 257 10.08 20.57 -4.36
C TRP A 257 11.53 20.91 -4.68
N ASP A 258 11.96 20.60 -5.88
CA ASP A 258 13.28 20.96 -6.37
C ASP A 258 13.22 22.36 -7.01
N GLY A 259 13.74 23.37 -6.31
CA GLY A 259 13.78 24.74 -6.78
C GLY A 259 14.75 25.00 -7.95
N ALA A 260 15.66 24.05 -8.24
CA ALA A 260 16.59 24.14 -9.36
C ALA A 260 16.07 23.46 -10.63
N SER A 261 14.96 22.71 -10.52
CA SER A 261 14.32 22.06 -11.66
C SER A 261 13.41 23.03 -12.40
N GLY A 262 13.64 23.25 -13.69
CA GLY A 262 12.86 24.18 -14.48
C GLY A 262 13.40 24.37 -15.89
N LYS A 263 12.87 25.37 -16.59
CA LYS A 263 13.26 25.74 -17.95
C LYS A 263 13.59 27.22 -17.99
N TYR A 264 14.61 27.57 -18.78
CA TYR A 264 14.84 28.96 -19.15
C TYR A 264 13.96 29.31 -20.35
N LYS A 265 13.29 30.45 -20.29
CA LYS A 265 12.55 31.03 -21.39
C LYS A 265 13.30 32.26 -21.90
N ASP A 266 13.62 32.25 -23.21
CA ASP A 266 14.15 33.43 -23.87
C ASP A 266 13.07 34.52 -23.85
N THR A 267 13.42 35.67 -23.35
CA THR A 267 12.59 36.86 -23.44
C THR A 267 13.24 37.85 -24.44
N ASP A 268 12.43 38.66 -25.10
CA ASP A 268 12.89 39.69 -26.04
C ASP A 268 13.83 40.73 -25.41
N SER A 269 13.88 40.82 -24.09
CA SER A 269 14.85 41.53 -23.29
C SER A 269 15.94 40.54 -22.90
N SER A 270 17.17 40.78 -23.18
CA SER A 270 18.41 40.01 -22.98
C SER A 270 18.58 39.29 -21.60
N GLU A 271 17.53 39.08 -20.85
CA GLU A 271 17.47 38.35 -19.58
C GLU A 271 16.66 37.06 -19.75
N ASN A 272 17.33 35.90 -19.60
CA ASN A 272 16.69 34.61 -19.56
C ASN A 272 15.87 34.45 -18.27
N LEU A 273 14.55 34.31 -18.38
CA LEU A 273 13.68 34.07 -17.24
C LEU A 273 13.66 32.57 -16.89
N PHE A 274 14.12 32.25 -15.67
CA PHE A 274 13.99 30.88 -15.15
C PHE A 274 12.55 30.62 -14.72
N MET A 275 11.94 29.57 -15.29
CA MET A 275 10.60 29.06 -14.93
C MET A 275 10.73 27.76 -14.17
N PRO A 276 10.63 27.76 -12.84
CA PRO A 276 10.78 26.56 -12.03
C PRO A 276 9.60 25.60 -12.21
N ASP A 277 9.89 24.29 -12.16
CA ASP A 277 8.89 23.21 -12.16
C ASP A 277 8.49 22.87 -10.71
N TYR A 278 7.44 23.49 -10.21
CA TYR A 278 6.95 23.32 -8.83
C TYR A 278 6.23 22.00 -8.59
N ARG A 279 6.76 20.87 -9.04
CA ARG A 279 6.17 19.56 -8.70
C ARG A 279 6.43 19.22 -7.24
N GLN A 280 5.44 19.44 -6.42
CA GLN A 280 5.47 19.10 -5.00
C GLN A 280 5.46 17.59 -4.78
N LYS A 281 6.26 17.15 -3.80
CA LYS A 281 6.24 15.79 -3.27
C LYS A 281 5.85 15.84 -1.79
N SER A 282 4.72 15.24 -1.45
CA SER A 282 4.26 15.19 -0.06
C SER A 282 4.84 13.99 0.69
N ILE A 283 4.89 14.09 2.02
CA ILE A 283 5.22 12.96 2.90
C ILE A 283 4.23 11.84 2.67
N SER A 284 4.71 10.60 2.66
CA SER A 284 3.87 9.40 2.53
C SER A 284 2.71 9.41 3.53
N LYS A 285 1.50 9.10 3.06
CA LYS A 285 0.29 9.00 3.89
C LYS A 285 0.40 8.04 5.09
N TYR A 286 1.41 7.17 5.09
CA TYR A 286 1.64 6.19 6.17
C TYR A 286 2.50 6.72 7.32
N SER A 287 3.02 7.94 7.22
CA SER A 287 3.83 8.61 8.25
C SER A 287 3.05 9.65 9.06
N ARG A 288 1.72 9.74 8.86
CA ARG A 288 0.84 10.62 9.64
C ARG A 288 0.19 9.89 10.80
#